data_827ee8b9d192018dd3cce697fadc91f6
#
_entry.id   827ee8b9d192018dd3cce697fadc91f6
#
_cell.length_a   1.000
_cell.length_b   1.000
_cell.length_c   1.000
_cell.angle_alpha   90.00
_cell.angle_beta   90.00
_cell.angle_gamma   90.00
#
_symmetry.space_group_name_H-M   'P 1'
#
loop_
_entity.id
_entity.type
_entity.pdbx_description
1 polymer ?
#
loop_
_entity_poly.entity_id
_entity_poly.type
_entity_poly.pdbx_seq_one_letter_code
_entity_poly.pdbx_strand_id
1 'polypeptide(L)'
;MAAKETEKMTIEQVADALGVSKTTVSRALSGKGRISEKTRAKVYAYMGRTRSEPVSAQSSEKLRTNNIAMIMPQRFITLDLPFLRKCMGGICTMADQRGYDLMLCYSSYTEYPQLQRQLANHKVDGVILTYAMADDPCIDLLRQYETPFVLIGRSEDKTIPQADNDQVAAACEMTRILLQLGAKRIALLVGSTI
;
A
#
# COMPACT_ATOMS: atom_id res chain seq x y z
N MET A 1 22.12 -37.32 3.47
CA MET A 1 22.29 -36.45 4.66
C MET A 1 20.99 -35.72 4.83
N ALA A 2 20.21 -36.05 5.86
CA ALA A 2 18.87 -35.56 6.10
C ALA A 2 18.92 -34.07 6.60
N ALA A 3 18.15 -33.23 5.96
CA ALA A 3 17.91 -31.85 6.43
C ALA A 3 17.12 -31.93 7.74
N LYS A 4 17.70 -31.35 8.80
CA LYS A 4 17.07 -31.21 10.12
C LYS A 4 15.92 -30.21 9.98
N GLU A 5 14.68 -30.71 9.99
CA GLU A 5 13.49 -29.87 10.19
C GLU A 5 13.61 -29.14 11.51
N THR A 6 13.62 -27.83 11.46
CA THR A 6 13.60 -26.97 12.63
C THR A 6 12.17 -26.97 13.18
N GLU A 7 11.89 -27.85 14.14
CA GLU A 7 10.61 -27.90 14.85
C GLU A 7 10.30 -26.52 15.45
N LYS A 8 9.20 -25.92 14.99
CA LYS A 8 8.72 -24.63 15.52
C LYS A 8 8.26 -24.82 16.96
N MET A 9 9.06 -24.38 17.92
CA MET A 9 8.72 -24.38 19.36
C MET A 9 7.44 -23.58 19.61
N THR A 10 6.47 -24.20 20.30
CA THR A 10 5.22 -23.52 20.68
C THR A 10 5.40 -22.64 21.89
N ILE A 11 4.54 -21.64 22.07
CA ILE A 11 4.54 -20.75 23.26
C ILE A 11 4.40 -21.56 24.55
N GLU A 12 3.68 -22.67 24.50
CA GLU A 12 3.48 -23.58 25.62
C GLU A 12 4.77 -24.27 26.03
N GLN A 13 5.49 -24.85 25.08
CA GLN A 13 6.79 -25.49 25.31
C GLN A 13 7.83 -24.51 25.90
N VAL A 14 7.84 -23.26 25.43
CA VAL A 14 8.72 -22.20 25.94
C VAL A 14 8.32 -21.79 27.38
N ALA A 15 7.02 -21.69 27.66
CA ALA A 15 6.50 -21.35 28.96
C ALA A 15 6.87 -22.41 30.02
N ASP A 16 6.67 -23.68 29.70
CA ASP A 16 6.99 -24.81 30.56
C ASP A 16 8.51 -24.91 30.83
N ALA A 17 9.32 -24.78 29.78
CA ALA A 17 10.78 -24.85 29.90
C ALA A 17 11.40 -23.71 30.74
N LEU A 18 10.80 -22.52 30.72
CA LEU A 18 11.29 -21.34 31.43
C LEU A 18 10.58 -21.12 32.78
N GLY A 19 9.60 -21.96 33.13
CA GLY A 19 8.81 -21.82 34.37
C GLY A 19 8.01 -20.53 34.44
N VAL A 20 7.49 -20.04 33.34
CA VAL A 20 6.70 -18.80 33.22
C VAL A 20 5.34 -19.08 32.59
N SER A 21 4.37 -18.19 32.80
CA SER A 21 3.06 -18.37 32.17
C SER A 21 3.10 -18.16 30.64
N LYS A 22 2.22 -18.83 29.91
CA LYS A 22 2.01 -18.61 28.44
C LYS A 22 1.80 -17.12 28.11
N THR A 23 1.07 -16.40 28.98
CA THR A 23 0.85 -14.97 28.86
C THR A 23 2.14 -14.17 28.99
N THR A 24 3.07 -14.60 29.85
CA THR A 24 4.39 -13.96 30.00
C THR A 24 5.23 -14.13 28.75
N VAL A 25 5.26 -15.34 28.18
CA VAL A 25 5.97 -15.60 26.92
C VAL A 25 5.37 -14.79 25.76
N SER A 26 4.05 -14.80 25.61
CA SER A 26 3.34 -14.02 24.57
C SER A 26 3.61 -12.51 24.70
N ARG A 27 3.58 -11.95 25.89
CA ARG A 27 3.92 -10.54 26.14
C ARG A 27 5.39 -10.23 25.91
N ALA A 28 6.31 -11.15 26.26
CA ALA A 28 7.73 -10.98 25.96
C ALA A 28 8.00 -10.88 24.47
N LEU A 29 7.32 -11.70 23.66
CA LEU A 29 7.47 -11.75 22.20
C LEU A 29 6.77 -10.59 21.48
N SER A 30 5.57 -10.19 21.94
CA SER A 30 4.80 -9.11 21.32
C SER A 30 5.26 -7.71 21.71
N GLY A 31 6.14 -7.58 22.70
CA GLY A 31 6.57 -6.28 23.23
C GLY A 31 5.50 -5.53 24.04
N LYS A 32 4.28 -6.08 24.17
CA LYS A 32 3.15 -5.44 24.87
C LYS A 32 3.12 -5.83 26.35
N GLY A 33 2.95 -4.84 27.23
CA GLY A 33 2.80 -5.03 28.69
C GLY A 33 4.11 -4.93 29.48
N ARG A 34 3.99 -4.80 30.84
CA ARG A 34 5.15 -4.70 31.76
C ARG A 34 5.74 -6.08 31.99
N ILE A 35 6.84 -6.37 31.33
CA ILE A 35 7.68 -7.54 31.59
C ILE A 35 9.10 -7.06 31.82
N SER A 36 9.76 -7.66 32.86
CA SER A 36 11.14 -7.30 33.13
C SER A 36 12.05 -7.61 31.93
N GLU A 37 13.06 -6.77 31.72
CA GLU A 37 14.05 -7.00 30.65
C GLU A 37 14.75 -8.35 30.83
N LYS A 38 15.00 -8.76 32.05
CA LYS A 38 15.60 -10.06 32.40
C LYS A 38 14.74 -11.23 31.94
N THR A 39 13.41 -11.15 32.13
CA THR A 39 12.48 -12.19 31.67
C THR A 39 12.38 -12.21 30.14
N ARG A 40 12.35 -11.05 29.53
CA ARG A 40 12.34 -10.92 28.05
C ARG A 40 13.61 -11.52 27.44
N ALA A 41 14.78 -11.18 27.98
CA ALA A 41 16.05 -11.73 27.53
C ALA A 41 16.10 -13.27 27.65
N LYS A 42 15.57 -13.86 28.75
CA LYS A 42 15.49 -15.31 28.90
C LYS A 42 14.63 -15.98 27.84
N VAL A 43 13.46 -15.41 27.52
CA VAL A 43 12.57 -15.95 26.47
C VAL A 43 13.25 -15.91 25.11
N TYR A 44 13.90 -14.79 24.75
CA TYR A 44 14.60 -14.66 23.48
C TYR A 44 15.83 -15.58 23.39
N ALA A 45 16.61 -15.71 24.46
CA ALA A 45 17.76 -16.60 24.51
C ALA A 45 17.34 -18.08 24.33
N TYR A 46 16.26 -18.49 25.00
CA TYR A 46 15.76 -19.86 24.88
C TYR A 46 15.22 -20.18 23.49
N MET A 47 14.62 -19.20 22.83
CA MET A 47 14.16 -19.35 21.43
C MET A 47 15.27 -19.19 20.38
N GLY A 48 16.54 -19.04 20.80
CA GLY A 48 17.67 -18.81 19.89
C GLY A 48 17.65 -17.43 19.21
N ARG A 49 16.88 -16.49 19.75
CA ARG A 49 16.77 -15.12 19.26
C ARG A 49 17.53 -14.19 20.19
N THR A 50 18.72 -13.78 19.83
CA THR A 50 19.45 -12.74 20.55
C THR A 50 18.84 -11.35 20.29
N ARG A 51 18.68 -10.55 21.36
CA ARG A 51 18.12 -9.18 21.36
C ARG A 51 18.95 -8.14 20.60
N SER A 52 20.10 -8.48 20.12
CA SER A 52 21.08 -7.52 19.60
C SER A 52 21.45 -7.75 18.13
N GLU A 53 20.43 -7.95 17.32
CA GLU A 53 20.60 -7.49 15.95
C GLU A 53 19.48 -6.48 15.69
N PRO A 54 19.84 -5.17 15.47
CA PRO A 54 18.98 -4.37 14.63
C PRO A 54 18.84 -5.22 13.38
N VAL A 55 17.62 -5.38 12.89
CA VAL A 55 17.36 -6.02 11.62
C VAL A 55 18.28 -5.33 10.62
N SER A 56 19.53 -5.85 10.54
CA SER A 56 20.48 -5.44 9.56
C SER A 56 19.88 -5.84 8.24
N ALA A 57 19.90 -4.94 7.31
CA ALA A 57 19.47 -5.00 5.94
C ALA A 57 20.00 -6.24 5.19
N GLN A 58 19.49 -7.41 5.56
CA GLN A 58 19.54 -8.63 4.80
C GLN A 58 18.10 -9.03 4.58
N SER A 59 17.61 -8.69 3.37
CA SER A 59 16.35 -9.17 2.79
C SER A 59 15.30 -9.56 3.85
N SER A 60 14.74 -8.56 4.57
CA SER A 60 13.45 -8.75 5.17
C SER A 60 12.51 -8.95 4.00
N GLU A 61 12.16 -10.19 3.70
CA GLU A 61 10.87 -10.45 3.08
C GLU A 61 9.88 -9.73 3.98
N LYS A 62 9.57 -8.48 3.62
CA LYS A 62 8.50 -7.70 4.23
C LYS A 62 7.32 -8.64 4.22
N LEU A 63 6.89 -9.13 5.36
CA LEU A 63 5.75 -10.06 5.45
C LEU A 63 4.63 -9.43 4.63
N ARG A 64 4.33 -10.03 3.48
CA ARG A 64 3.30 -9.52 2.57
C ARG A 64 1.98 -9.57 3.30
N THR A 65 1.26 -8.48 3.24
CA THR A 65 -0.09 -8.38 3.81
C THR A 65 -1.14 -8.90 2.84
N ASN A 66 -0.78 -8.98 1.56
CA ASN A 66 -1.65 -9.23 0.42
C ASN A 66 -2.79 -8.22 0.31
N ASN A 67 -2.56 -7.00 0.78
CA ASN A 67 -3.51 -5.89 0.67
C ASN A 67 -2.93 -4.79 -0.22
N ILE A 68 -3.76 -4.25 -1.11
CA ILE A 68 -3.48 -3.05 -1.91
C ILE A 68 -4.48 -1.97 -1.50
N ALA A 69 -4.01 -0.76 -1.20
CA ALA A 69 -4.90 0.37 -0.98
C ALA A 69 -5.18 1.10 -2.29
N MET A 70 -6.42 1.49 -2.53
CA MET A 70 -6.82 2.39 -3.61
C MET A 70 -7.30 3.70 -2.99
N ILE A 71 -6.63 4.80 -3.30
CA ILE A 71 -6.95 6.13 -2.78
C ILE A 71 -7.91 6.82 -3.73
N MET A 72 -9.05 7.25 -3.17
CA MET A 72 -10.09 7.96 -3.92
C MET A 72 -10.46 9.26 -3.23
N PRO A 73 -10.66 10.37 -3.96
CA PRO A 73 -11.23 11.58 -3.39
C PRO A 73 -12.63 11.33 -2.82
N GLN A 74 -12.91 11.87 -1.64
CA GLN A 74 -14.21 11.68 -0.98
C GLN A 74 -15.38 12.13 -1.85
N ARG A 75 -15.22 13.17 -2.65
CA ARG A 75 -16.23 13.65 -3.60
C ARG A 75 -16.66 12.59 -4.63
N PHE A 76 -15.83 11.60 -4.91
CA PHE A 76 -16.15 10.55 -5.88
C PHE A 76 -17.13 9.51 -5.35
N ILE A 77 -17.40 9.50 -4.05
CA ILE A 77 -18.45 8.66 -3.45
C ILE A 77 -19.85 9.08 -3.97
N THR A 78 -20.05 10.39 -4.14
CA THR A 78 -21.35 10.96 -4.53
C THR A 78 -21.50 11.11 -6.04
N LEU A 79 -20.41 11.00 -6.80
CA LEU A 79 -20.43 11.10 -8.25
C LEU A 79 -20.42 9.70 -8.87
N ASP A 80 -21.44 9.40 -9.68
CA ASP A 80 -21.39 8.20 -10.52
C ASP A 80 -20.39 8.43 -11.65
N LEU A 81 -19.15 8.00 -11.43
CA LEU A 81 -18.06 8.10 -12.41
C LEU A 81 -17.83 6.73 -13.08
N PRO A 82 -18.43 6.49 -14.26
CA PRO A 82 -18.34 5.20 -14.96
C PRO A 82 -16.89 4.74 -15.20
N PHE A 83 -16.00 5.69 -15.44
CA PHE A 83 -14.57 5.43 -15.62
C PHE A 83 -13.95 4.78 -14.37
N LEU A 84 -14.09 5.42 -13.21
CA LEU A 84 -13.52 4.90 -11.96
C LEU A 84 -14.14 3.57 -11.54
N ARG A 85 -15.43 3.40 -11.78
CA ARG A 85 -16.12 2.12 -11.53
C ARG A 85 -15.54 0.99 -12.38
N LYS A 86 -15.26 1.25 -13.66
CA LYS A 86 -14.60 0.27 -14.54
C LYS A 86 -13.16 -0.02 -14.12
N CYS A 87 -12.39 1.02 -13.77
CA CYS A 87 -11.03 0.85 -13.24
C CYS A 87 -11.05 -0.02 -11.98
N MET A 88 -11.92 0.30 -11.02
CA MET A 88 -12.05 -0.46 -9.78
C MET A 88 -12.41 -1.92 -10.05
N GLY A 89 -13.35 -2.18 -10.96
CA GLY A 89 -13.71 -3.54 -11.36
C GLY A 89 -12.51 -4.33 -11.92
N GLY A 90 -11.72 -3.69 -12.81
CA GLY A 90 -10.51 -4.30 -13.37
C GLY A 90 -9.44 -4.55 -12.30
N ILE A 91 -9.25 -3.61 -11.38
CA ILE A 91 -8.31 -3.74 -10.26
C ILE A 91 -8.73 -4.88 -9.34
N CYS A 92 -10.02 -4.95 -8.94
CA CYS A 92 -10.53 -6.04 -8.11
C CYS A 92 -10.29 -7.41 -8.76
N THR A 93 -10.63 -7.54 -10.04
CA THR A 93 -10.43 -8.80 -10.78
C THR A 93 -8.95 -9.22 -10.80
N MET A 94 -8.04 -8.27 -11.06
CA MET A 94 -6.62 -8.56 -11.12
C MET A 94 -6.02 -8.84 -9.75
N ALA A 95 -6.47 -8.12 -8.71
CA ALA A 95 -6.06 -8.34 -7.32
C ALA A 95 -6.44 -9.76 -6.87
N ASP A 96 -7.70 -10.15 -7.06
CA ASP A 96 -8.20 -11.48 -6.73
C ASP A 96 -7.39 -12.59 -7.41
N GLN A 97 -7.13 -12.48 -8.72
CA GLN A 97 -6.29 -13.43 -9.46
C GLN A 97 -4.86 -13.57 -8.92
N ARG A 98 -4.37 -12.55 -8.22
CA ARG A 98 -3.03 -12.49 -7.63
C ARG A 98 -3.00 -12.75 -6.12
N GLY A 99 -4.15 -13.05 -5.50
CA GLY A 99 -4.29 -13.29 -4.08
C GLY A 99 -4.12 -12.03 -3.24
N TYR A 100 -4.57 -10.87 -3.77
CA TYR A 100 -4.57 -9.59 -3.06
C TYR A 100 -5.99 -9.12 -2.78
N ASP A 101 -6.19 -8.54 -1.60
CA ASP A 101 -7.39 -7.81 -1.24
C ASP A 101 -7.27 -6.31 -1.58
N LEU A 102 -8.38 -5.69 -2.00
CA LEU A 102 -8.42 -4.26 -2.30
C LEU A 102 -9.07 -3.48 -1.16
N MET A 103 -8.31 -2.56 -0.57
CA MET A 103 -8.78 -1.64 0.48
C MET A 103 -9.06 -0.26 -0.10
N LEU A 104 -10.32 0.21 0.00
CA LEU A 104 -10.66 1.57 -0.42
C LEU A 104 -10.34 2.57 0.69
N CYS A 105 -9.60 3.61 0.33
CA CYS A 105 -9.25 4.73 1.20
C CYS A 105 -9.75 6.02 0.61
N TYR A 106 -10.50 6.78 1.39
CA TYR A 106 -10.97 8.09 0.99
C TYR A 106 -10.09 9.20 1.55
N SER A 107 -9.91 10.26 0.78
CA SER A 107 -9.10 11.41 1.15
C SER A 107 -9.81 12.72 0.89
N SER A 108 -9.41 13.75 1.62
CA SER A 108 -9.86 15.14 1.44
C SER A 108 -8.97 15.95 0.50
N TYR A 109 -8.04 15.37 -0.22
CA TYR A 109 -6.96 15.96 -1.03
C TYR A 109 -5.76 16.51 -0.26
N THR A 110 -5.92 16.93 0.98
CA THR A 110 -4.84 17.53 1.79
C THR A 110 -4.43 16.64 2.96
N GLU A 111 -5.31 15.73 3.37
CA GLU A 111 -5.09 14.88 4.52
C GLU A 111 -5.42 13.43 4.21
N TYR A 112 -4.52 12.54 4.63
CA TYR A 112 -4.59 11.10 4.38
C TYR A 112 -4.51 10.27 5.67
N PRO A 113 -5.34 10.56 6.70
CA PRO A 113 -5.20 9.92 8.02
C PRO A 113 -5.43 8.41 7.97
N GLN A 114 -6.32 7.95 7.10
CA GLN A 114 -6.57 6.52 6.91
C GLN A 114 -5.35 5.84 6.29
N LEU A 115 -4.79 6.39 5.22
CA LEU A 115 -3.60 5.88 4.57
C LEU A 115 -2.40 5.88 5.54
N GLN A 116 -2.18 6.98 6.25
CA GLN A 116 -1.08 7.09 7.21
C GLN A 116 -1.15 5.99 8.28
N ARG A 117 -2.35 5.70 8.81
CA ARG A 117 -2.52 4.57 9.75
C ARG A 117 -2.24 3.20 9.12
N GLN A 118 -2.57 3.02 7.85
CA GLN A 118 -2.31 1.76 7.14
C GLN A 118 -0.82 1.56 6.91
N LEU A 119 -0.12 2.60 6.46
CA LEU A 119 1.32 2.58 6.24
C LEU A 119 2.10 2.37 7.54
N ALA A 120 1.76 3.14 8.60
CA ALA A 120 2.41 3.03 9.91
C ALA A 120 2.22 1.65 10.57
N ASN A 121 1.13 0.94 10.26
CA ASN A 121 0.86 -0.40 10.77
C ASN A 121 1.17 -1.51 9.76
N HIS A 122 1.84 -1.21 8.66
CA HIS A 122 2.20 -2.16 7.60
C HIS A 122 1.01 -3.03 7.16
N LYS A 123 -0.14 -2.40 6.88
CA LYS A 123 -1.38 -3.10 6.49
C LYS A 123 -1.55 -3.27 4.99
N VAL A 124 -0.73 -2.62 4.19
CA VAL A 124 -0.79 -2.66 2.73
C VAL A 124 0.60 -2.84 2.14
N ASP A 125 0.68 -3.57 1.04
CA ASP A 125 1.93 -3.84 0.32
C ASP A 125 2.16 -2.83 -0.82
N GLY A 126 1.13 -2.14 -1.24
CA GLY A 126 1.20 -1.13 -2.29
C GLY A 126 -0.04 -0.25 -2.35
N VAL A 127 0.04 0.83 -3.11
CA VAL A 127 -1.02 1.84 -3.22
C VAL A 127 -1.30 2.18 -4.67
N ILE A 128 -2.58 2.29 -5.02
CA ILE A 128 -3.06 2.80 -6.29
C ILE A 128 -3.67 4.19 -6.05
N LEU A 129 -3.08 5.21 -6.66
CA LEU A 129 -3.63 6.57 -6.66
C LEU A 129 -4.56 6.73 -7.86
N THR A 130 -5.77 7.24 -7.65
CA THR A 130 -6.71 7.52 -8.74
C THR A 130 -6.62 8.94 -9.25
N TYR A 131 -5.81 9.75 -8.63
CA TYR A 131 -5.47 11.12 -9.02
C TYR A 131 -4.16 11.52 -8.34
N ALA A 132 -3.50 12.54 -8.86
CA ALA A 132 -2.41 13.24 -8.20
C ALA A 132 -2.49 14.72 -8.54
N MET A 133 -2.17 15.55 -7.58
CA MET A 133 -1.95 16.99 -7.79
C MET A 133 -0.46 17.29 -7.95
N ALA A 134 -0.13 18.48 -8.41
CA ALA A 134 1.23 18.99 -8.27
C ALA A 134 1.55 19.08 -6.78
N ASP A 135 2.74 18.61 -6.37
CA ASP A 135 3.19 18.58 -4.97
C ASP A 135 2.21 17.86 -4.02
N ASP A 136 1.72 16.68 -4.44
CA ASP A 136 0.72 15.94 -3.69
C ASP A 136 1.29 15.34 -2.39
N PRO A 137 0.77 15.73 -1.21
CA PRO A 137 1.25 15.21 0.08
C PRO A 137 1.14 13.68 0.22
N CYS A 138 0.25 13.05 -0.55
CA CYS A 138 0.14 11.60 -0.58
C CYS A 138 1.39 10.95 -1.16
N ILE A 139 1.96 11.52 -2.22
CA ILE A 139 3.17 11.02 -2.86
C ILE A 139 4.36 11.11 -1.90
N ASP A 140 4.50 12.25 -1.19
CA ASP A 140 5.55 12.42 -0.18
C ASP A 140 5.42 11.41 0.96
N LEU A 141 4.19 11.18 1.42
CA LEU A 141 3.90 10.17 2.45
C LEU A 141 4.29 8.77 1.97
N LEU A 142 3.95 8.39 0.75
CA LEU A 142 4.27 7.07 0.19
C LEU A 142 5.78 6.88 0.02
N ARG A 143 6.50 7.91 -0.39
CA ARG A 143 7.97 7.91 -0.47
C ARG A 143 8.62 7.79 0.90
N GLN A 144 8.11 8.53 1.91
CA GLN A 144 8.60 8.46 3.29
C GLN A 144 8.47 7.05 3.87
N TYR A 145 7.38 6.33 3.57
CA TYR A 145 7.17 4.96 4.03
C TYR A 145 7.74 3.89 3.08
N GLU A 146 8.45 4.30 2.03
CA GLU A 146 9.01 3.39 1.00
C GLU A 146 7.98 2.39 0.48
N THR A 147 6.72 2.84 0.32
CA THR A 147 5.62 2.00 -0.12
C THR A 147 5.48 2.10 -1.64
N PRO A 148 5.51 0.98 -2.37
CA PRO A 148 5.30 0.99 -3.81
C PRO A 148 3.93 1.57 -4.18
N PHE A 149 3.88 2.41 -5.21
CA PHE A 149 2.61 2.96 -5.68
C PHE A 149 2.60 3.18 -7.19
N VAL A 150 1.40 3.29 -7.74
CA VAL A 150 1.14 3.59 -9.15
C VAL A 150 0.01 4.60 -9.26
N LEU A 151 0.07 5.48 -10.25
CA LEU A 151 -0.96 6.49 -10.53
C LEU A 151 -1.84 6.05 -11.72
N ILE A 152 -3.15 6.13 -11.55
CA ILE A 152 -4.10 6.13 -12.67
C ILE A 152 -4.25 7.58 -13.13
N GLY A 153 -3.69 7.89 -14.29
CA GLY A 153 -3.60 9.23 -14.84
C GLY A 153 -2.17 9.63 -15.12
N ARG A 154 -1.96 10.92 -15.35
CA ARG A 154 -0.67 11.47 -15.76
C ARG A 154 -0.07 12.37 -14.70
N SER A 155 1.23 12.23 -14.47
CA SER A 155 2.07 13.15 -13.70
C SER A 155 3.23 13.63 -14.55
N GLU A 156 3.69 14.85 -14.29
CA GLU A 156 4.92 15.38 -14.87
C GLU A 156 6.17 14.69 -14.28
N ASP A 157 6.06 14.17 -13.06
CA ASP A 157 7.12 13.38 -12.44
C ASP A 157 7.22 11.99 -13.09
N LYS A 158 8.26 11.81 -13.90
CA LYS A 158 8.52 10.56 -14.64
C LYS A 158 9.03 9.42 -13.77
N THR A 159 9.32 9.66 -12.50
CA THR A 159 9.71 8.62 -11.55
C THR A 159 8.51 7.84 -11.03
N ILE A 160 7.29 8.35 -11.22
CA ILE A 160 6.04 7.73 -10.78
C ILE A 160 5.57 6.76 -11.87
N PRO A 161 5.44 5.46 -11.58
CA PRO A 161 4.75 4.53 -12.46
C PRO A 161 3.30 4.99 -12.67
N GLN A 162 2.89 5.11 -13.93
CA GLN A 162 1.57 5.64 -14.27
C GLN A 162 0.90 4.82 -15.35
N ALA A 163 -0.42 4.67 -15.24
CA ALA A 163 -1.29 4.07 -16.24
C ALA A 163 -2.25 5.14 -16.74
N ASP A 164 -2.05 5.62 -17.95
CA ASP A 164 -2.84 6.69 -18.55
C ASP A 164 -3.17 6.38 -20.01
N ASN A 165 -4.18 7.07 -20.51
CA ASN A 165 -4.47 7.14 -21.93
C ASN A 165 -3.66 8.29 -22.54
N ASP A 166 -3.18 8.14 -23.76
CA ASP A 166 -2.54 9.24 -24.47
C ASP A 166 -3.59 10.27 -24.93
N GLN A 167 -4.01 11.11 -23.97
CA GLN A 167 -5.06 12.11 -24.19
C GLN A 167 -4.63 13.19 -25.16
N VAL A 168 -3.33 13.49 -25.22
CA VAL A 168 -2.78 14.47 -26.17
C VAL A 168 -2.90 13.95 -27.59
N ALA A 169 -2.44 12.72 -27.84
CA ALA A 169 -2.58 12.10 -29.16
C ALA A 169 -4.05 11.95 -29.56
N ALA A 170 -4.92 11.55 -28.62
CA ALA A 170 -6.36 11.45 -28.88
C ALA A 170 -6.99 12.80 -29.25
N ALA A 171 -6.68 13.87 -28.52
CA ALA A 171 -7.16 15.22 -28.81
C ALA A 171 -6.65 15.74 -30.16
N CYS A 172 -5.38 15.49 -30.48
CA CYS A 172 -4.81 15.82 -31.78
C CYS A 172 -5.54 15.10 -32.93
N GLU A 173 -5.80 13.80 -32.74
CA GLU A 173 -6.49 13.01 -33.77
C GLU A 173 -7.94 13.46 -33.97
N MET A 174 -8.68 13.69 -32.87
CA MET A 174 -10.04 14.23 -32.95
C MET A 174 -10.06 15.59 -33.70
N THR A 175 -9.12 16.47 -33.36
CA THR A 175 -9.02 17.79 -34.04
C THR A 175 -8.71 17.62 -35.50
N ARG A 176 -7.82 16.72 -35.89
CA ARG A 176 -7.47 16.41 -37.30
C ARG A 176 -8.68 15.92 -38.08
N ILE A 177 -9.46 15.00 -37.50
CA ILE A 177 -10.70 14.49 -38.10
C ILE A 177 -11.68 15.63 -38.37
N LEU A 178 -11.91 16.51 -37.37
CA LEU A 178 -12.80 17.65 -37.55
C LEU A 178 -12.36 18.58 -38.69
N LEU A 179 -11.05 18.87 -38.79
CA LEU A 179 -10.49 19.69 -39.90
C LEU A 179 -10.67 19.00 -41.26
N GLN A 180 -10.44 17.69 -41.33
CA GLN A 180 -10.66 16.92 -42.58
C GLN A 180 -12.13 16.90 -43.01
N LEU A 181 -13.06 16.93 -42.07
CA LEU A 181 -14.50 17.05 -42.33
C LEU A 181 -14.92 18.48 -42.68
N GLY A 182 -13.99 19.42 -42.80
CA GLY A 182 -14.22 20.79 -43.24
C GLY A 182 -14.61 21.77 -42.12
N ALA A 183 -14.47 21.40 -40.83
CA ALA A 183 -14.73 22.32 -39.73
C ALA A 183 -13.75 23.50 -39.79
N LYS A 184 -14.27 24.72 -39.88
CA LYS A 184 -13.47 25.96 -39.88
C LYS A 184 -13.34 26.63 -38.53
N ARG A 185 -14.23 26.30 -37.62
CA ARG A 185 -14.25 26.80 -36.21
C ARG A 185 -14.54 25.63 -35.27
N ILE A 186 -13.61 25.40 -34.36
CA ILE A 186 -13.70 24.30 -33.40
C ILE A 186 -13.76 24.92 -32.04
N ALA A 187 -14.72 24.49 -31.21
CA ALA A 187 -14.82 24.86 -29.81
C ALA A 187 -14.43 23.67 -28.95
N LEU A 188 -13.66 23.92 -27.87
CA LEU A 188 -13.31 22.94 -26.85
C LEU A 188 -14.06 23.26 -25.57
N LEU A 189 -14.87 22.32 -25.10
CA LEU A 189 -15.51 22.39 -23.78
C LEU A 189 -14.68 21.59 -22.81
N VAL A 190 -14.20 22.25 -21.78
CA VAL A 190 -13.38 21.65 -20.72
C VAL A 190 -14.07 21.84 -19.38
N GLY A 191 -13.77 20.97 -18.44
CA GLY A 191 -14.15 21.15 -17.04
C GLY A 191 -13.39 22.30 -16.40
N SER A 192 -13.75 22.65 -15.15
CA SER A 192 -13.00 23.61 -14.36
C SER A 192 -11.56 23.13 -14.20
N THR A 193 -10.61 23.95 -14.57
CA THR A 193 -9.21 23.77 -14.15
C THR A 193 -9.15 24.06 -12.66
N ILE A 194 -8.87 23.05 -11.87
CA ILE A 194 -8.66 23.17 -10.42
C ILE A 194 -7.23 23.63 -10.19
#